data_6f955c8fe7eb25975c2b74a89200ef4b
#
_entry.id   6f955c8fe7eb25975c2b74a89200ef4b
#
_cell.length_a   1.000
_cell.length_b   1.000
_cell.length_c   1.000
_cell.angle_alpha   90.00
_cell.angle_beta   90.00
_cell.angle_gamma   90.00
#
_symmetry.space_group_name_H-M   'P 1'
#
loop_
_entity.id
_entity.type
_entity.pdbx_description
1 polymer ?
#
loop_
_entity_poly.entity_id
_entity_poly.type
_entity_poly.pdbx_seq_one_letter_code
_entity_poly.pdbx_strand_id
1 'polypeptide(L)'
;MKIICVGMAKTGTKSISKALRHLGFTVFDWEEQVFDFQDHWVDVFQNGAKPDVRRVYQNADAVVDNPGNFFWEEILEAFPNSKVILSEREEDSWLKSMVNQLQVAEAVISRRFLAVLSPTSRKLIFILYSHLTAILGSANPKSACVLRKRYRMHNHRVKSLVPPEKLLVYNVKQGWKPLCDFLGSDLPTIAFPHENIKGEIAEVPLSETRFGRQVILEIQRALFLILSVIVVIVGSFFVFFCD
;
A
#
# COMPACT_ATOMS: atom_id res chain seq x y z
N MET A 1 -16.79 -8.49 -3.01
CA MET A 1 -16.35 -7.39 -2.10
C MET A 1 -17.45 -7.07 -1.11
N LYS A 2 -17.15 -7.10 0.19
CA LYS A 2 -18.09 -6.83 1.29
C LYS A 2 -17.75 -5.52 2.02
N ILE A 3 -16.47 -5.19 2.09
CA ILE A 3 -15.95 -4.09 2.90
C ILE A 3 -14.90 -3.28 2.12
N ILE A 4 -15.04 -1.95 2.15
CA ILE A 4 -14.07 -1.02 1.58
C ILE A 4 -13.56 -0.13 2.71
N CYS A 5 -12.29 -0.28 3.11
CA CYS A 5 -11.65 0.58 4.10
C CYS A 5 -10.99 1.76 3.38
N VAL A 6 -11.60 2.91 3.50
CA VAL A 6 -11.22 4.13 2.76
C VAL A 6 -10.35 5.11 3.57
N GLY A 7 -10.07 4.80 4.83
CA GLY A 7 -9.20 5.64 5.66
C GLY A 7 -7.81 5.80 5.08
N MET A 8 -7.24 7.00 5.16
CA MET A 8 -5.87 7.25 4.71
C MET A 8 -4.87 6.39 5.50
N ALA A 9 -3.75 6.06 4.89
CA ALA A 9 -2.63 5.43 5.60
C ALA A 9 -2.32 6.16 6.93
N LYS A 10 -1.87 5.44 7.94
CA LYS A 10 -1.57 5.92 9.31
C LYS A 10 -2.79 6.27 10.17
N THR A 11 -3.99 5.88 9.76
CA THR A 11 -5.21 5.94 10.60
C THR A 11 -5.52 4.61 11.32
N GLY A 12 -4.60 3.63 11.25
CA GLY A 12 -4.76 2.31 11.85
C GLY A 12 -5.15 1.21 10.85
N THR A 13 -4.87 1.42 9.56
CA THR A 13 -5.18 0.48 8.47
C THR A 13 -4.68 -0.94 8.75
N LYS A 14 -3.46 -1.11 9.28
CA LYS A 14 -2.89 -2.43 9.61
C LYS A 14 -3.65 -3.13 10.74
N SER A 15 -4.05 -2.38 11.77
CA SER A 15 -4.89 -2.94 12.86
C SER A 15 -6.26 -3.37 12.34
N ILE A 16 -6.88 -2.60 11.45
CA ILE A 16 -8.15 -2.94 10.81
C ILE A 16 -7.97 -4.17 9.91
N SER A 17 -6.92 -4.21 9.10
CA SER A 17 -6.62 -5.35 8.23
C SER A 17 -6.50 -6.66 9.04
N LYS A 18 -5.77 -6.64 10.16
CA LYS A 18 -5.64 -7.78 11.06
C LYS A 18 -6.96 -8.14 11.75
N ALA A 19 -7.73 -7.14 12.17
CA ALA A 19 -9.04 -7.35 12.76
C ALA A 19 -10.02 -8.02 11.78
N LEU A 20 -10.08 -7.56 10.54
CA LEU A 20 -10.93 -8.15 9.51
C LEU A 20 -10.51 -9.58 9.16
N ARG A 21 -9.20 -9.86 9.08
CA ARG A 21 -8.69 -11.24 8.91
C ARG A 21 -9.08 -12.14 10.08
N HIS A 22 -9.03 -11.62 11.32
CA HIS A 22 -9.48 -12.37 12.50
C HIS A 22 -10.97 -12.70 12.45
N LEU A 23 -11.79 -11.80 11.89
CA LEU A 23 -13.23 -12.04 11.65
C LEU A 23 -13.50 -12.96 10.43
N GLY A 24 -12.49 -13.55 9.81
CA GLY A 24 -12.62 -14.51 8.72
C GLY A 24 -12.74 -13.90 7.32
N PHE A 25 -12.50 -12.58 7.15
CA PHE A 25 -12.54 -11.96 5.84
C PHE A 25 -11.21 -12.13 5.10
N THR A 26 -11.29 -12.40 3.79
CA THR A 26 -10.15 -12.33 2.87
C THR A 26 -9.83 -10.86 2.59
N VAL A 27 -8.73 -10.37 3.17
CA VAL A 27 -8.35 -8.95 3.11
C VAL A 27 -7.22 -8.74 2.12
N PHE A 28 -7.44 -7.86 1.14
CA PHE A 28 -6.38 -7.30 0.30
C PHE A 28 -5.89 -6.00 0.94
N ASP A 29 -4.68 -6.07 1.50
CA ASP A 29 -3.92 -4.94 2.04
C ASP A 29 -2.89 -4.47 0.99
N TRP A 30 -2.01 -3.58 1.32
CA TRP A 30 -0.94 -3.05 0.47
C TRP A 30 -0.18 -4.13 -0.30
N GLU A 31 0.24 -5.21 0.37
CA GLU A 31 1.09 -6.23 -0.25
C GLU A 31 0.33 -6.99 -1.33
N GLU A 32 -0.88 -7.47 -1.05
CA GLU A 32 -1.71 -8.19 -2.02
C GLU A 32 -2.08 -7.29 -3.21
N GLN A 33 -2.44 -6.04 -2.95
CA GLN A 33 -2.82 -5.10 -4.00
C GLN A 33 -1.66 -4.74 -4.93
N VAL A 34 -0.48 -4.47 -4.36
CA VAL A 34 0.65 -3.95 -5.13
C VAL A 34 1.51 -5.06 -5.70
N PHE A 35 1.82 -6.12 -4.92
CA PHE A 35 2.70 -7.19 -5.39
C PHE A 35 2.06 -8.01 -6.51
N ASP A 36 0.80 -8.39 -6.34
CA ASP A 36 0.13 -9.28 -7.29
C ASP A 36 -0.35 -8.53 -8.56
N PHE A 37 -0.47 -7.20 -8.49
CA PHE A 37 -1.02 -6.37 -9.57
C PHE A 37 -0.10 -5.19 -10.00
N GLN A 38 1.22 -5.35 -9.89
CA GLN A 38 2.19 -4.29 -10.23
C GLN A 38 1.98 -3.72 -11.64
N ASP A 39 1.85 -4.59 -12.64
CA ASP A 39 1.70 -4.15 -14.04
C ASP A 39 0.40 -3.38 -14.24
N HIS A 40 -0.68 -3.82 -13.61
CA HIS A 40 -1.95 -3.11 -13.65
C HIS A 40 -1.84 -1.69 -13.07
N TRP A 41 -1.19 -1.53 -11.91
CA TRP A 41 -1.04 -0.20 -11.31
C TRP A 41 -0.04 0.68 -12.07
N VAL A 42 0.98 0.10 -12.69
CA VAL A 42 1.85 0.84 -13.61
C VAL A 42 1.04 1.35 -14.80
N ASP A 43 0.20 0.54 -15.41
CA ASP A 43 -0.66 0.95 -16.53
C ASP A 43 -1.63 2.08 -16.11
N VAL A 44 -2.23 1.98 -14.93
CA VAL A 44 -3.14 3.02 -14.41
C VAL A 44 -2.40 4.34 -14.20
N PHE A 45 -1.27 4.34 -13.50
CA PHE A 45 -0.59 5.58 -13.14
C PHE A 45 0.31 6.17 -14.24
N GLN A 46 0.81 5.36 -15.16
CA GLN A 46 1.73 5.78 -16.22
C GLN A 46 1.03 5.95 -17.57
N ASN A 47 0.16 5.01 -17.93
CA ASN A 47 -0.41 4.93 -19.28
C ASN A 47 -1.87 5.45 -19.32
N GLY A 48 -2.42 5.90 -18.18
CA GLY A 48 -3.77 6.43 -18.08
C GLY A 48 -4.88 5.37 -18.25
N ALA A 49 -4.56 4.09 -18.02
CA ALA A 49 -5.56 3.04 -18.05
C ALA A 49 -6.59 3.22 -16.92
N LYS A 50 -7.85 2.85 -17.20
CA LYS A 50 -8.86 2.77 -16.12
C LYS A 50 -8.55 1.60 -15.19
N PRO A 51 -8.72 1.77 -13.85
CA PRO A 51 -8.50 0.66 -12.93
C PRO A 51 -9.56 -0.42 -13.12
N ASP A 52 -9.13 -1.64 -13.43
CA ASP A 52 -10.00 -2.81 -13.48
C ASP A 52 -10.20 -3.38 -12.07
N VAL A 53 -10.96 -2.63 -11.26
CA VAL A 53 -11.21 -2.97 -9.85
C VAL A 53 -11.96 -4.30 -9.69
N ARG A 54 -12.75 -4.73 -10.68
CA ARG A 54 -13.42 -6.02 -10.61
C ARG A 54 -12.42 -7.16 -10.68
N ARG A 55 -11.47 -7.10 -11.60
CA ARG A 55 -10.39 -8.09 -11.73
C ARG A 55 -9.46 -8.09 -10.52
N VAL A 56 -9.05 -6.91 -10.05
CA VAL A 56 -8.13 -6.77 -8.92
C VAL A 56 -8.74 -7.35 -7.64
N TYR A 57 -10.01 -7.06 -7.37
CA TYR A 57 -10.65 -7.39 -6.09
C TYR A 57 -11.67 -8.55 -6.15
N GLN A 58 -11.70 -9.33 -7.22
CA GLN A 58 -12.67 -10.43 -7.39
C GLN A 58 -12.61 -11.47 -6.25
N ASN A 59 -11.43 -11.71 -5.69
CA ASN A 59 -11.19 -12.69 -4.64
C ASN A 59 -11.07 -12.07 -3.24
N ALA A 60 -11.35 -10.78 -3.08
CA ALA A 60 -11.27 -10.09 -1.82
C ALA A 60 -12.64 -9.90 -1.19
N ASP A 61 -12.77 -10.18 0.10
CA ASP A 61 -13.94 -9.77 0.91
C ASP A 61 -13.78 -8.31 1.35
N ALA A 62 -12.58 -7.87 1.63
CA ALA A 62 -12.28 -6.53 2.09
C ALA A 62 -11.02 -5.97 1.41
N VAL A 63 -11.03 -4.66 1.13
CA VAL A 63 -9.87 -3.91 0.69
C VAL A 63 -9.47 -2.88 1.76
N VAL A 64 -8.17 -2.80 2.05
CA VAL A 64 -7.62 -1.89 3.06
C VAL A 64 -6.33 -1.28 2.51
N ASP A 65 -6.10 0.02 2.81
CA ASP A 65 -4.89 0.73 2.41
C ASP A 65 -4.79 1.02 0.90
N ASN A 66 -3.66 1.54 0.48
CA ASN A 66 -3.39 1.94 -0.90
C ASN A 66 -3.12 0.73 -1.82
N PRO A 67 -3.42 0.85 -3.10
CA PRO A 67 -4.09 1.96 -3.80
C PRO A 67 -5.62 1.95 -3.68
N GLY A 68 -6.22 0.93 -3.06
CA GLY A 68 -7.67 0.77 -2.98
C GLY A 68 -8.38 1.95 -2.32
N ASN A 69 -7.79 2.57 -1.31
CA ASN A 69 -8.38 3.73 -0.66
C ASN A 69 -8.36 5.01 -1.52
N PHE A 70 -7.54 5.08 -2.57
CA PHE A 70 -7.57 6.16 -3.55
C PHE A 70 -8.68 5.95 -4.59
N PHE A 71 -8.87 4.70 -5.02
CA PHE A 71 -9.90 4.31 -6.00
C PHE A 71 -11.20 3.80 -5.34
N TRP A 72 -11.50 4.26 -4.13
CA TRP A 72 -12.64 3.76 -3.37
C TRP A 72 -14.00 4.03 -4.06
N GLU A 73 -14.11 5.10 -4.84
CA GLU A 73 -15.34 5.45 -5.56
C GLU A 73 -15.60 4.43 -6.67
N GLU A 74 -14.59 4.13 -7.47
CA GLU A 74 -14.63 3.13 -8.53
C GLU A 74 -14.89 1.72 -7.96
N ILE A 75 -14.34 1.43 -6.78
CA ILE A 75 -14.59 0.16 -6.10
C ILE A 75 -16.04 0.11 -5.59
N LEU A 76 -16.56 1.20 -5.01
CA LEU A 76 -17.93 1.26 -4.53
C LEU A 76 -18.93 1.20 -5.68
N GLU A 77 -18.65 1.83 -6.81
CA GLU A 77 -19.45 1.72 -8.05
C GLU A 77 -19.48 0.26 -8.56
N ALA A 78 -18.32 -0.40 -8.58
CA ALA A 78 -18.23 -1.80 -9.00
C ALA A 78 -18.89 -2.78 -8.02
N PHE A 79 -18.89 -2.47 -6.72
CA PHE A 79 -19.42 -3.29 -5.63
C PHE A 79 -20.40 -2.49 -4.74
N PRO A 80 -21.58 -2.08 -5.25
CA PRO A 80 -22.44 -1.10 -4.59
C PRO A 80 -23.06 -1.57 -3.26
N ASN A 81 -23.02 -2.85 -2.98
CA ASN A 81 -23.51 -3.42 -1.71
C ASN A 81 -22.45 -3.47 -0.60
N SER A 82 -21.25 -2.96 -0.85
CA SER A 82 -20.17 -2.94 0.14
C SER A 82 -20.48 -1.97 1.27
N LYS A 83 -20.05 -2.35 2.48
CA LYS A 83 -19.96 -1.47 3.64
C LYS A 83 -18.63 -0.69 3.56
N VAL A 84 -18.66 0.57 3.96
CA VAL A 84 -17.50 1.46 3.90
C VAL A 84 -17.03 1.79 5.32
N ILE A 85 -15.73 1.65 5.58
CA ILE A 85 -15.11 2.00 6.85
C ILE A 85 -14.13 3.16 6.61
N LEU A 86 -14.45 4.33 7.14
CA LEU A 86 -13.56 5.47 7.17
C LEU A 86 -12.83 5.50 8.52
N SER A 87 -11.59 5.02 8.55
CA SER A 87 -10.78 5.17 9.75
C SER A 87 -10.21 6.57 9.84
N GLU A 88 -10.45 7.21 11.00
CA GLU A 88 -9.96 8.55 11.28
C GLU A 88 -9.05 8.57 12.51
N ARG A 89 -8.15 9.53 12.50
CA ARG A 89 -7.25 9.85 13.59
C ARG A 89 -7.21 11.35 13.78
N GLU A 90 -6.91 11.80 15.01
CA GLU A 90 -6.68 13.23 15.27
C GLU A 90 -5.59 13.76 14.31
N GLU A 91 -5.83 14.94 13.73
CA GLU A 91 -5.09 15.44 12.57
C GLU A 91 -3.60 15.66 12.85
N ASP A 92 -3.22 16.22 14.01
CA ASP A 92 -1.82 16.44 14.36
C ASP A 92 -1.08 15.12 14.57
N SER A 93 -1.74 14.17 15.21
CA SER A 93 -1.23 12.83 15.43
C SER A 93 -1.10 12.07 14.11
N TRP A 94 -2.07 12.23 13.17
CA TRP A 94 -1.99 11.68 11.83
C TRP A 94 -0.84 12.29 11.05
N LEU A 95 -0.73 13.63 11.02
CA LEU A 95 0.34 14.32 10.29
C LEU A 95 1.72 13.88 10.76
N LYS A 96 1.96 13.82 12.07
CA LYS A 96 3.23 13.36 12.63
C LYS A 96 3.57 11.95 12.15
N SER A 97 2.61 11.04 12.15
CA SER A 97 2.79 9.67 11.69
C SER A 97 2.99 9.58 10.18
N MET A 98 2.32 10.45 9.40
CA MET A 98 2.45 10.50 7.95
C MET A 98 3.80 11.08 7.53
N VAL A 99 4.27 12.14 8.18
CA VAL A 99 5.62 12.71 7.95
C VAL A 99 6.69 11.66 8.16
N ASN A 100 6.64 10.89 9.26
CA ASN A 100 7.58 9.79 9.48
C ASN A 100 7.50 8.73 8.35
N GLN A 101 6.30 8.38 7.90
CA GLN A 101 6.11 7.44 6.79
C GLN A 101 6.70 7.96 5.48
N LEU A 102 6.55 9.25 5.19
CA LEU A 102 7.12 9.88 3.99
C LEU A 102 8.65 9.91 4.05
N GLN A 103 9.26 10.14 5.21
CA GLN A 103 10.71 10.04 5.39
C GLN A 103 11.23 8.63 5.12
N VAL A 104 10.52 7.60 5.57
CA VAL A 104 10.84 6.19 5.25
C VAL A 104 10.68 5.93 3.75
N ALA A 105 9.60 6.42 3.13
CA ALA A 105 9.37 6.29 1.69
C ALA A 105 10.47 7.01 0.88
N GLU A 106 10.90 8.20 1.30
CA GLU A 106 12.02 8.94 0.68
C GLU A 106 13.32 8.14 0.74
N ALA A 107 13.62 7.48 1.86
CA ALA A 107 14.78 6.61 2.00
C ALA A 107 14.71 5.38 1.07
N VAL A 108 13.51 4.81 0.84
CA VAL A 108 13.31 3.73 -0.15
C VAL A 108 13.50 4.26 -1.57
N ILE A 109 12.90 5.40 -1.89
CA ILE A 109 13.00 6.03 -3.22
C ILE A 109 14.46 6.46 -3.52
N SER A 110 15.22 6.90 -2.53
CA SER A 110 16.63 7.28 -2.72
C SER A 110 17.52 6.09 -3.12
N ARG A 111 17.12 4.85 -2.78
CA ARG A 111 17.77 3.62 -3.24
C ARG A 111 17.40 3.22 -4.68
N ARG A 112 16.94 4.17 -5.50
CA ARG A 112 16.55 3.95 -6.91
C ARG A 112 17.63 3.32 -7.79
N PHE A 113 18.91 3.35 -7.39
CA PHE A 113 19.97 2.61 -8.10
C PHE A 113 19.69 1.10 -8.14
N LEU A 114 19.03 0.53 -7.13
CA LEU A 114 18.61 -0.87 -7.13
C LEU A 114 17.55 -1.16 -8.19
N ALA A 115 16.78 -0.15 -8.60
CA ALA A 115 15.78 -0.26 -9.65
C ALA A 115 16.38 -0.53 -11.05
N VAL A 116 17.67 -0.26 -11.24
CA VAL A 116 18.40 -0.61 -12.47
C VAL A 116 18.52 -2.12 -12.60
N LEU A 117 18.77 -2.82 -11.49
CA LEU A 117 18.99 -4.27 -11.44
C LEU A 117 17.72 -5.07 -11.13
N SER A 118 16.64 -4.43 -10.67
CA SER A 118 15.41 -5.10 -10.28
C SER A 118 14.17 -4.44 -10.89
N PRO A 119 13.50 -5.09 -11.84
CA PRO A 119 12.21 -4.65 -12.37
C PRO A 119 11.14 -4.47 -11.29
N THR A 120 11.08 -5.40 -10.32
CA THR A 120 10.16 -5.32 -9.17
C THR A 120 10.41 -4.05 -8.35
N SER A 121 11.68 -3.72 -8.04
CA SER A 121 12.03 -2.51 -7.31
C SER A 121 11.64 -1.25 -8.08
N ARG A 122 11.86 -1.23 -9.40
CA ARG A 122 11.48 -0.11 -10.27
C ARG A 122 9.97 0.15 -10.26
N LYS A 123 9.17 -0.89 -10.45
CA LYS A 123 7.70 -0.80 -10.42
C LYS A 123 7.20 -0.36 -9.04
N LEU A 124 7.74 -0.95 -7.97
CA LEU A 124 7.36 -0.61 -6.60
C LEU A 124 7.64 0.86 -6.28
N ILE A 125 8.84 1.37 -6.60
CA ILE A 125 9.21 2.77 -6.36
C ILE A 125 8.27 3.69 -7.16
N PHE A 126 7.99 3.35 -8.41
CA PHE A 126 7.08 4.12 -9.27
C PHE A 126 5.67 4.16 -8.69
N ILE A 127 5.09 3.00 -8.34
CA ILE A 127 3.74 2.91 -7.76
C ILE A 127 3.68 3.67 -6.42
N LEU A 128 4.69 3.47 -5.55
CA LEU A 128 4.77 4.15 -4.26
C LEU A 128 4.76 5.67 -4.40
N TYR A 129 5.57 6.21 -5.31
CA TYR A 129 5.63 7.65 -5.55
C TYR A 129 4.32 8.17 -6.16
N SER A 130 3.79 7.47 -7.16
CA SER A 130 2.60 7.89 -7.89
C SER A 130 1.36 7.96 -7.00
N HIS A 131 1.10 6.92 -6.21
CA HIS A 131 -0.07 6.95 -5.33
C HIS A 131 0.10 7.93 -4.14
N LEU A 132 1.31 8.08 -3.58
CA LEU A 132 1.54 9.08 -2.54
C LEU A 132 1.25 10.50 -3.04
N THR A 133 1.71 10.83 -4.25
CA THR A 133 1.42 12.15 -4.85
C THR A 133 -0.05 12.31 -5.20
N ALA A 134 -0.71 11.28 -5.70
CA ALA A 134 -2.13 11.31 -6.04
C ALA A 134 -3.01 11.54 -4.79
N ILE A 135 -2.81 10.77 -3.74
CA ILE A 135 -3.66 10.80 -2.54
C ILE A 135 -3.30 11.98 -1.61
N LEU A 136 -2.02 12.23 -1.39
CA LEU A 136 -1.54 13.25 -0.45
C LEU A 136 -1.30 14.63 -1.09
N GLY A 137 -1.27 14.69 -2.43
CA GLY A 137 -0.95 15.90 -3.19
C GLY A 137 0.53 16.29 -3.11
N SER A 138 1.33 15.63 -2.27
CA SER A 138 2.78 15.81 -2.16
C SER A 138 3.40 14.59 -1.47
N ALA A 139 4.52 14.11 -2.00
CA ALA A 139 5.36 13.12 -1.33
C ALA A 139 6.45 13.75 -0.44
N ASN A 140 6.52 15.08 -0.37
CA ASN A 140 7.51 15.78 0.43
C ASN A 140 7.04 15.87 1.91
N PRO A 141 7.80 15.32 2.88
CA PRO A 141 7.44 15.34 4.30
C PRO A 141 7.34 16.77 4.90
N LYS A 142 7.92 17.77 4.23
CA LYS A 142 7.85 19.17 4.65
C LYS A 142 6.54 19.87 4.24
N SER A 143 5.71 19.25 3.40
CA SER A 143 4.48 19.84 2.85
C SER A 143 3.28 19.74 3.81
N ALA A 144 3.46 20.03 5.10
CA ALA A 144 2.44 19.85 6.14
C ALA A 144 1.08 20.46 5.80
N CYS A 145 1.05 21.68 5.24
CA CYS A 145 -0.18 22.35 4.85
C CYS A 145 -0.96 21.58 3.78
N VAL A 146 -0.26 21.06 2.76
CA VAL A 146 -0.87 20.25 1.68
C VAL A 146 -1.41 18.95 2.25
N LEU A 147 -0.61 18.24 3.07
CA LEU A 147 -1.01 16.98 3.69
C LEU A 147 -2.27 17.12 4.53
N ARG A 148 -2.34 18.15 5.41
CA ARG A 148 -3.55 18.45 6.22
C ARG A 148 -4.76 18.72 5.34
N LYS A 149 -4.60 19.58 4.32
CA LYS A 149 -5.68 19.90 3.39
C LYS A 149 -6.23 18.64 2.72
N ARG A 150 -5.35 17.78 2.21
CA ARG A 150 -5.76 16.53 1.55
C ARG A 150 -6.44 15.57 2.52
N TYR A 151 -5.95 15.44 3.75
CA TYR A 151 -6.57 14.62 4.79
C TYR A 151 -8.01 15.06 5.09
N ARG A 152 -8.21 16.37 5.31
CA ARG A 152 -9.55 16.92 5.56
C ARG A 152 -10.48 16.75 4.35
N MET A 153 -9.98 17.03 3.15
CA MET A 153 -10.76 16.90 1.92
C MET A 153 -11.20 15.45 1.68
N HIS A 154 -10.30 14.48 1.88
CA HIS A 154 -10.63 13.08 1.73
C HIS A 154 -11.70 12.63 2.72
N ASN A 155 -11.52 12.90 4.00
CA ASN A 155 -12.49 12.52 5.03
C ASN A 155 -13.85 13.20 4.80
N HIS A 156 -13.85 14.47 4.43
CA HIS A 156 -15.08 15.18 4.09
C HIS A 156 -15.79 14.57 2.87
N ARG A 157 -15.05 14.27 1.80
CA ARG A 157 -15.59 13.68 0.59
C ARG A 157 -16.25 12.33 0.87
N VAL A 158 -15.58 11.45 1.62
CA VAL A 158 -16.15 10.15 2.00
C VAL A 158 -17.47 10.34 2.78
N LYS A 159 -17.46 11.20 3.80
CA LYS A 159 -18.66 11.47 4.63
C LYS A 159 -19.81 12.10 3.83
N SER A 160 -19.51 12.82 2.76
CA SER A 160 -20.52 13.47 1.92
C SER A 160 -21.13 12.57 0.86
N LEU A 161 -20.36 11.57 0.38
CA LEU A 161 -20.79 10.74 -0.76
C LEU A 161 -21.29 9.35 -0.35
N VAL A 162 -20.81 8.82 0.78
CA VAL A 162 -21.25 7.50 1.25
C VAL A 162 -22.50 7.63 2.10
N PRO A 163 -23.60 6.90 1.77
CA PRO A 163 -24.81 6.88 2.58
C PRO A 163 -24.51 6.49 4.04
N PRO A 164 -25.12 7.18 5.03
CA PRO A 164 -24.85 6.94 6.46
C PRO A 164 -25.03 5.48 6.90
N GLU A 165 -26.00 4.78 6.33
CA GLU A 165 -26.30 3.37 6.65
C GLU A 165 -25.21 2.40 6.13
N LYS A 166 -24.38 2.85 5.19
CA LYS A 166 -23.23 2.09 4.66
C LYS A 166 -21.90 2.52 5.21
N LEU A 167 -21.84 3.60 6.01
CA LEU A 167 -20.61 4.22 6.47
C LEU A 167 -20.40 4.02 7.96
N LEU A 168 -19.25 3.43 8.31
CA LEU A 168 -18.70 3.50 9.67
C LEU A 168 -17.54 4.49 9.71
N VAL A 169 -17.71 5.60 10.44
CA VAL A 169 -16.57 6.46 10.82
C VAL A 169 -15.95 5.87 12.08
N TYR A 170 -14.70 5.46 11.99
CA TYR A 170 -14.09 4.59 12.97
C TYR A 170 -12.72 5.08 13.44
N ASN A 171 -12.50 5.02 14.76
CA ASN A 171 -11.18 5.16 15.33
C ASN A 171 -10.77 3.82 15.96
N VAL A 172 -9.60 3.30 15.61
CA VAL A 172 -9.12 1.99 16.10
C VAL A 172 -9.04 1.89 17.62
N LYS A 173 -8.95 3.03 18.33
CA LYS A 173 -8.99 3.07 19.79
C LYS A 173 -10.35 2.66 20.38
N GLN A 174 -11.40 2.65 19.58
CA GLN A 174 -12.74 2.19 19.99
C GLN A 174 -12.85 0.67 20.13
N GLY A 175 -11.85 -0.07 19.61
CA GLY A 175 -11.78 -1.52 19.72
C GLY A 175 -12.83 -2.24 18.89
N TRP A 176 -13.15 -3.47 19.29
CA TRP A 176 -13.99 -4.38 18.52
C TRP A 176 -15.44 -3.94 18.35
N LYS A 177 -16.04 -3.38 19.40
CA LYS A 177 -17.52 -3.24 19.47
C LYS A 177 -18.11 -2.47 18.27
N PRO A 178 -17.68 -1.23 17.91
CA PRO A 178 -18.28 -0.52 16.78
C PRO A 178 -18.07 -1.24 15.44
N LEU A 179 -16.92 -1.91 15.28
CA LEU A 179 -16.60 -2.66 14.08
C LEU A 179 -17.50 -3.88 13.92
N CYS A 180 -17.64 -4.68 14.99
CA CYS A 180 -18.49 -5.88 14.98
C CYS A 180 -19.98 -5.54 14.84
N ASP A 181 -20.48 -4.53 15.56
CA ASP A 181 -21.86 -4.05 15.43
C ASP A 181 -22.16 -3.64 13.98
N PHE A 182 -21.25 -2.91 13.35
CA PHE A 182 -21.42 -2.47 11.97
C PHE A 182 -21.38 -3.62 10.97
N LEU A 183 -20.48 -4.59 11.17
CA LEU A 183 -20.33 -5.73 10.26
C LEU A 183 -21.39 -6.83 10.50
N GLY A 184 -22.02 -6.86 11.66
CA GLY A 184 -22.91 -7.94 12.07
C GLY A 184 -22.13 -9.20 12.44
N SER A 185 -20.96 -9.05 13.05
CA SER A 185 -20.07 -10.13 13.47
C SER A 185 -20.07 -10.26 15.00
N ASP A 186 -19.79 -11.47 15.50
CA ASP A 186 -19.63 -11.70 16.92
C ASP A 186 -18.40 -10.96 17.48
N LEU A 187 -18.47 -10.57 18.75
CA LEU A 187 -17.36 -9.93 19.45
C LEU A 187 -16.28 -10.96 19.80
N PRO A 188 -15.04 -10.80 19.28
CA PRO A 188 -13.93 -11.65 19.68
C PRO A 188 -13.56 -11.48 21.14
N THR A 189 -13.07 -12.56 21.75
CA THR A 189 -12.57 -12.56 23.15
C THR A 189 -11.14 -12.01 23.29
N ILE A 190 -10.44 -11.82 22.18
CA ILE A 190 -9.07 -11.28 22.17
C ILE A 190 -9.07 -9.74 22.17
N ALA A 191 -7.98 -9.15 22.62
CA ALA A 191 -7.77 -7.71 22.49
C ALA A 191 -7.78 -7.27 21.03
N PHE A 192 -8.27 -6.03 20.77
CA PHE A 192 -8.22 -5.46 19.42
C PHE A 192 -6.76 -5.35 18.95
N PRO A 193 -6.45 -5.76 17.70
CA PRO A 193 -5.10 -5.73 17.19
C PRO A 193 -4.49 -4.32 17.20
N HIS A 194 -3.28 -4.21 17.70
CA HIS A 194 -2.47 -3.00 17.63
C HIS A 194 -1.23 -3.30 16.81
N GLU A 195 -1.25 -2.85 15.54
CA GLU A 195 -0.16 -3.09 14.58
C GLU A 195 0.55 -1.79 14.21
N ASN A 196 1.80 -1.94 13.78
CA ASN A 196 2.63 -0.83 13.30
C ASN A 196 2.79 0.29 14.34
N ILE A 197 2.95 -0.08 15.60
CA ILE A 197 3.28 0.84 16.68
C ILE A 197 4.66 1.45 16.36
N LYS A 198 4.73 2.79 16.29
CA LYS A 198 5.97 3.54 15.98
C LYS A 198 6.64 3.21 14.63
N GLY A 199 5.97 2.51 13.72
CA GLY A 199 6.52 2.20 12.39
C GLY A 199 7.31 0.89 12.31
N GLU A 200 7.14 -0.03 13.24
CA GLU A 200 7.84 -1.33 13.32
C GLU A 200 7.82 -2.13 12.01
N ILE A 201 6.76 -2.01 11.19
CA ILE A 201 6.69 -2.68 9.89
C ILE A 201 7.79 -2.19 8.92
N ALA A 202 8.29 -0.97 9.10
CA ALA A 202 9.38 -0.45 8.28
C ALA A 202 10.75 -1.06 8.64
N GLU A 203 10.85 -1.73 9.78
CA GLU A 203 12.07 -2.37 10.28
C GLU A 203 12.16 -3.85 9.88
N VAL A 204 11.10 -4.41 9.27
CA VAL A 204 11.14 -5.81 8.78
C VAL A 204 12.24 -5.95 7.73
N PRO A 205 13.18 -6.90 7.89
CA PRO A 205 14.23 -7.13 6.92
C PRO A 205 13.67 -7.41 5.52
N LEU A 206 14.26 -6.84 4.49
CA LEU A 206 13.83 -7.07 3.10
C LEU A 206 13.72 -8.56 2.76
N SER A 207 14.63 -9.39 3.29
CA SER A 207 14.62 -10.85 3.10
C SER A 207 13.38 -11.55 3.65
N GLU A 208 12.63 -10.92 4.54
CA GLU A 208 11.43 -11.50 5.16
C GLU A 208 10.14 -11.10 4.44
N THR A 209 10.18 -10.08 3.58
CA THR A 209 9.03 -9.65 2.79
C THR A 209 8.99 -10.33 1.42
N ARG A 210 7.79 -10.48 0.82
CA ARG A 210 7.64 -11.00 -0.57
C ARG A 210 8.41 -10.11 -1.56
N PHE A 211 8.24 -8.79 -1.45
CA PHE A 211 8.96 -7.81 -2.29
C PHE A 211 10.47 -7.97 -2.15
N GLY A 212 10.98 -8.00 -0.93
CA GLY A 212 12.41 -8.06 -0.67
C GLY A 212 13.04 -9.34 -1.20
N ARG A 213 12.42 -10.49 -1.00
CA ARG A 213 12.90 -11.77 -1.56
C ARG A 213 12.99 -11.72 -3.09
N GLN A 214 11.95 -11.20 -3.75
CA GLN A 214 11.95 -11.06 -5.21
C GLN A 214 13.04 -10.11 -5.69
N VAL A 215 13.18 -8.95 -5.06
CA VAL A 215 14.23 -7.96 -5.39
C VAL A 215 15.62 -8.55 -5.23
N ILE A 216 15.89 -9.27 -4.14
CA ILE A 216 17.19 -9.93 -3.90
C ILE A 216 17.50 -10.93 -5.02
N LEU A 217 16.54 -11.78 -5.39
CA LEU A 217 16.71 -12.75 -6.48
C LEU A 217 16.99 -12.08 -7.82
N GLU A 218 16.29 -11.00 -8.14
CA GLU A 218 16.51 -10.24 -9.39
C GLU A 218 17.90 -9.60 -9.43
N ILE A 219 18.34 -9.00 -8.33
CA ILE A 219 19.68 -8.41 -8.22
C ILE A 219 20.76 -9.49 -8.36
N GLN A 220 20.62 -10.62 -7.68
CA GLN A 220 21.57 -11.74 -7.80
C GLN A 220 21.68 -12.24 -9.25
N ARG A 221 20.56 -12.42 -9.94
CA ARG A 221 20.54 -12.82 -11.36
C ARG A 221 21.20 -11.77 -12.25
N ALA A 222 20.91 -10.49 -12.05
CA ALA A 222 21.51 -9.41 -12.82
C ALA A 222 23.04 -9.34 -12.62
N LEU A 223 23.52 -9.45 -11.39
CA LEU A 223 24.95 -9.47 -11.08
C LEU A 223 25.64 -10.68 -11.67
N PHE A 224 25.02 -11.85 -11.61
CA PHE A 224 25.56 -13.08 -12.24
C PHE A 224 25.71 -12.90 -13.75
N LEU A 225 24.70 -12.34 -14.44
CA LEU A 225 24.74 -12.08 -15.87
C LEU A 225 25.86 -11.07 -16.23
N ILE A 226 25.95 -9.98 -15.47
CA ILE A 226 27.00 -8.96 -15.68
C ILE A 226 28.39 -9.59 -15.53
N LEU A 227 28.62 -10.37 -14.47
CA LEU A 227 29.89 -11.06 -14.25
C LEU A 227 30.23 -12.03 -15.36
N SER A 228 29.25 -12.81 -15.83
CA SER A 228 29.41 -13.77 -16.94
C SER A 228 29.85 -13.03 -18.22
N VAL A 229 29.21 -11.90 -18.54
CA VAL A 229 29.58 -11.09 -19.71
C VAL A 229 31.00 -10.53 -19.57
N ILE A 230 31.39 -10.05 -18.41
CA ILE A 230 32.75 -9.55 -18.15
C ILE A 230 33.77 -10.68 -18.36
N VAL A 231 33.55 -11.87 -17.84
CA VAL A 231 34.44 -13.03 -18.00
C VAL A 231 34.61 -13.39 -19.48
N VAL A 232 33.53 -13.39 -20.26
CA VAL A 232 33.59 -13.66 -21.71
C VAL A 232 34.40 -12.59 -22.43
N ILE A 233 34.16 -11.30 -22.14
CA ILE A 233 34.87 -10.19 -22.78
C ILE A 233 36.38 -10.27 -22.47
N VAL A 234 36.72 -10.46 -21.18
CA VAL A 234 38.11 -10.55 -20.74
C VAL A 234 38.78 -11.78 -21.35
N GLY A 235 38.12 -12.94 -21.36
CA GLY A 235 38.61 -14.15 -21.98
C GLY A 235 38.86 -13.98 -23.48
N SER A 236 37.93 -13.35 -24.20
CA SER A 236 38.07 -13.07 -25.64
C SER A 236 39.24 -12.11 -25.93
N PHE A 237 39.42 -11.10 -25.06
CA PHE A 237 40.52 -10.18 -25.15
C PHE A 237 41.88 -10.90 -25.01
N PHE A 238 42.04 -11.78 -24.02
CA PHE A 238 43.25 -12.56 -23.83
C PHE A 238 43.55 -13.46 -25.02
N VAL A 239 42.56 -14.14 -25.59
CA VAL A 239 42.77 -14.99 -26.80
C VAL A 239 43.23 -14.13 -27.99
N PHE A 240 42.68 -12.94 -28.18
CA PHE A 240 42.98 -12.09 -29.32
C PHE A 240 44.37 -11.39 -29.24
N PHE A 241 44.90 -11.14 -28.04
CA PHE A 241 46.17 -10.45 -27.87
C PHE A 241 47.33 -11.35 -27.40
N CYS A 242 47.09 -12.66 -27.13
CA CYS A 242 48.14 -13.59 -26.76
C CYS A 242 48.48 -14.61 -27.87
N ASP A 243 47.78 -14.59 -29.02
CA ASP A 243 48.16 -15.18 -30.30
C ASP A 243 48.92 -14.15 -31.16
#